data_a00ea993056d3f49086ebd35d51c26d1
#
_entry.id   a00ea993056d3f49086ebd35d51c26d1
#
_cell.length_a   1.000
_cell.length_b   1.000
_cell.length_c   1.000
_cell.angle_alpha   90.00
_cell.angle_beta   90.00
_cell.angle_gamma   90.00
#
_symmetry.space_group_name_H-M   'P 1'
#
loop_
_entity.id
_entity.type
_entity.pdbx_description
1 polymer ?
#
loop_
_entity_poly.entity_id
_entity_poly.type
_entity_poly.pdbx_seq_one_letter_code
_entity_poly.pdbx_strand_id
1 'polypeptide(L)'
;MSYTFFELLPEVYESGEPKEIAIFILLGILIQIFLEFFSKGAEHGHIHLSSQKTSFPIVLFLSLAVHALIEGIPIREGSSVVYAIIIHKLPVAILLSLFILNSKMKKGIGLLFIFAFSLMTPLGSYIAQYTIWIDLYGTQLVGLAIGVFFHISTIILFESSQEHAFNLRKLGLITLGMVLAYFL
;
A
#
# COMPACT_ATOMS: atom_id res chain seq x y z
N MET A 1 -6.29 2.71 -6.75
CA MET A 1 -6.86 1.93 -7.88
C MET A 1 -6.91 2.73 -9.18
N SER A 2 -7.69 3.81 -9.29
CA SER A 2 -7.86 4.53 -10.56
C SER A 2 -6.56 5.06 -11.15
N TYR A 3 -5.70 5.68 -10.36
CA TYR A 3 -4.37 6.12 -10.79
C TYR A 3 -3.52 4.96 -11.33
N THR A 4 -3.58 3.80 -10.69
CA THR A 4 -2.86 2.60 -11.13
C THR A 4 -3.30 2.15 -12.52
N PHE A 5 -4.61 2.27 -12.82
CA PHE A 5 -5.16 1.91 -14.13
C PHE A 5 -4.86 2.95 -15.22
N PHE A 6 -4.92 4.24 -14.89
CA PHE A 6 -4.79 5.29 -15.90
C PHE A 6 -3.33 5.67 -16.19
N GLU A 7 -2.44 5.52 -15.23
CA GLU A 7 -1.06 5.96 -15.33
C GLU A 7 -0.05 4.80 -15.27
N LEU A 8 0.01 4.09 -14.14
CA LEU A 8 1.07 3.11 -13.93
C LEU A 8 0.98 1.90 -14.86
N LEU A 9 -0.23 1.39 -15.08
CA LEU A 9 -0.42 0.19 -15.90
C LEU A 9 -0.09 0.44 -17.39
N PRO A 10 -0.57 1.51 -18.05
CA PRO A 10 -0.15 1.86 -19.39
C PRO A 10 1.37 2.05 -19.50
N GLU A 11 1.98 2.83 -18.59
CA GLU A 11 3.42 3.12 -18.59
C GLU A 11 4.27 1.85 -18.59
N VAL A 12 3.96 0.87 -17.72
CA VAL A 12 4.76 -0.36 -17.65
C VAL A 12 4.58 -1.25 -18.87
N TYR A 13 3.37 -1.32 -19.45
CA TYR A 13 3.11 -2.12 -20.65
C TYR A 13 3.70 -1.50 -21.92
N GLU A 14 3.89 -0.19 -21.98
CA GLU A 14 4.60 0.48 -23.07
C GLU A 14 6.12 0.28 -22.97
N SER A 15 6.64 0.10 -21.75
CA SER A 15 8.08 0.08 -21.48
C SER A 15 8.70 -1.33 -21.39
N GLY A 16 7.89 -2.40 -21.32
CA GLY A 16 8.40 -3.75 -21.06
C GLY A 16 7.66 -4.86 -21.80
N GLU A 17 8.14 -6.09 -21.62
CA GLU A 17 7.53 -7.27 -22.23
C GLU A 17 6.22 -7.64 -21.48
N PRO A 18 5.04 -7.70 -22.16
CA PRO A 18 3.74 -7.81 -21.49
C PRO A 18 3.57 -9.04 -20.58
N LYS A 19 4.11 -10.20 -20.98
CA LYS A 19 4.01 -11.42 -20.17
C LYS A 19 4.87 -11.34 -18.91
N GLU A 20 6.06 -10.76 -19.03
CA GLU A 20 6.95 -10.56 -17.90
C GLU A 20 6.32 -9.61 -16.88
N ILE A 21 5.80 -8.48 -17.34
CA ILE A 21 5.09 -7.51 -16.49
C ILE A 21 3.90 -8.18 -15.77
N ALA A 22 3.08 -8.95 -16.49
CA ALA A 22 1.96 -9.67 -15.91
C ALA A 22 2.40 -10.63 -14.78
N ILE A 23 3.55 -11.31 -14.94
CA ILE A 23 4.12 -12.18 -13.88
C ILE A 23 4.47 -11.34 -12.65
N PHE A 24 5.13 -10.18 -12.81
CA PHE A 24 5.49 -9.34 -11.68
C PHE A 24 4.27 -8.70 -10.99
N ILE A 25 3.22 -8.34 -11.73
CA ILE A 25 1.95 -7.91 -11.15
C ILE A 25 1.33 -9.04 -10.30
N LEU A 26 1.28 -10.27 -10.82
CA LEU A 26 0.78 -11.43 -10.06
C LEU A 26 1.64 -11.72 -8.83
N LEU A 27 2.96 -11.61 -8.93
CA LEU A 27 3.87 -11.73 -7.79
C LEU A 27 3.60 -10.65 -6.73
N GLY A 28 3.33 -9.41 -7.14
CA GLY A 28 2.95 -8.33 -6.24
C GLY A 28 1.67 -8.63 -5.46
N ILE A 29 0.64 -9.16 -6.14
CA ILE A 29 -0.59 -9.63 -5.50
C ILE A 29 -0.28 -10.74 -4.49
N LEU A 30 0.51 -11.75 -4.86
CA LEU A 30 0.87 -12.86 -3.98
C LEU A 30 1.67 -12.40 -2.76
N ILE A 31 2.65 -11.51 -2.95
CA ILE A 31 3.41 -10.92 -1.85
C ILE A 31 2.46 -10.18 -0.90
N GLN A 32 1.55 -9.39 -1.43
CA GLN A 32 0.62 -8.63 -0.59
C GLN A 32 -0.34 -9.54 0.18
N ILE A 33 -0.87 -10.60 -0.41
CA ILE A 33 -1.66 -11.63 0.30
C ILE A 33 -0.85 -12.22 1.45
N PHE A 34 0.43 -12.52 1.20
CA PHE A 34 1.33 -13.06 2.22
C PHE A 34 1.58 -12.06 3.36
N LEU A 35 1.84 -10.79 3.03
CA LEU A 35 2.02 -9.73 4.03
C LEU A 35 0.75 -9.51 4.87
N GLU A 36 -0.41 -9.53 4.24
CA GLU A 36 -1.70 -9.40 4.92
C GLU A 36 -1.96 -10.54 5.92
N PHE A 37 -1.60 -11.76 5.57
CA PHE A 37 -1.68 -12.89 6.50
C PHE A 37 -0.91 -12.62 7.80
N PHE A 38 0.26 -12.00 7.72
CA PHE A 38 1.07 -11.65 8.90
C PHE A 38 0.63 -10.38 9.61
N SER A 39 0.12 -9.39 8.89
CA SER A 39 -0.42 -8.14 9.46
C SER A 39 -1.82 -8.34 10.06
N LYS A 40 -2.50 -9.47 9.76
CA LYS A 40 -3.89 -9.76 10.19
C LYS A 40 -4.87 -8.67 9.75
N GLY A 41 -4.75 -8.16 8.55
CA GLY A 41 -5.62 -7.14 7.99
C GLY A 41 -5.40 -5.74 8.56
N ALA A 42 -4.29 -5.48 9.26
CA ALA A 42 -4.00 -4.15 9.80
C ALA A 42 -3.91 -3.06 8.72
N GLU A 43 -3.57 -3.44 7.49
CA GLU A 43 -3.47 -2.55 6.32
C GLU A 43 -4.86 -2.07 5.84
N HIS A 44 -5.91 -2.79 6.20
CA HIS A 44 -7.30 -2.51 5.80
C HIS A 44 -8.18 -2.01 6.95
N GLY A 45 -7.59 -1.80 8.12
CA GLY A 45 -8.31 -1.26 9.27
C GLY A 45 -8.79 -2.29 10.30
N HIS A 46 -8.50 -3.57 10.12
CA HIS A 46 -8.86 -4.63 11.05
C HIS A 46 -7.72 -4.96 12.01
N ILE A 47 -7.53 -4.12 13.04
CA ILE A 47 -6.51 -4.41 14.06
C ILE A 47 -7.16 -5.20 15.21
N HIS A 48 -7.18 -6.52 15.11
CA HIS A 48 -7.54 -7.42 16.22
C HIS A 48 -6.33 -7.70 17.14
N LEU A 49 -5.72 -6.66 17.67
CA LEU A 49 -4.61 -6.82 18.60
C LEU A 49 -5.17 -6.80 20.02
N SER A 50 -4.95 -7.89 20.76
CA SER A 50 -5.26 -7.91 22.18
C SER A 50 -4.50 -6.76 22.86
N SER A 51 -5.24 -5.82 23.46
CA SER A 51 -4.72 -4.63 24.14
C SER A 51 -3.75 -4.92 25.30
N GLN A 52 -3.46 -6.19 25.56
CA GLN A 52 -2.63 -6.62 26.68
C GLN A 52 -1.14 -6.84 26.34
N LYS A 53 -0.73 -6.80 25.06
CA LYS A 53 0.69 -7.02 24.72
C LYS A 53 1.51 -5.77 24.96
N THR A 54 2.57 -5.93 25.75
CA THR A 54 3.57 -4.90 26.06
C THR A 54 4.78 -4.91 25.12
N SER A 55 4.91 -5.97 24.31
CA SER A 55 6.03 -6.18 23.39
C SER A 55 5.80 -5.52 22.04
N PHE A 56 6.87 -5.08 21.39
CA PHE A 56 6.86 -4.55 20.03
C PHE A 56 6.34 -5.61 19.04
N PRO A 57 5.33 -5.32 18.22
CA PRO A 57 4.76 -6.28 17.30
C PRO A 57 5.62 -6.38 16.01
N ILE A 58 6.76 -7.06 16.11
CA ILE A 58 7.77 -7.15 15.03
C ILE A 58 7.17 -7.65 13.72
N VAL A 59 6.35 -8.70 13.76
CA VAL A 59 5.76 -9.29 12.54
C VAL A 59 4.84 -8.30 11.85
N LEU A 60 4.00 -7.59 12.61
CA LEU A 60 3.16 -6.52 12.08
C LEU A 60 4.00 -5.40 11.47
N PHE A 61 5.05 -4.98 12.17
CA PHE A 61 5.95 -3.95 11.67
C PHE A 61 6.61 -4.35 10.36
N LEU A 62 7.16 -5.57 10.28
CA LEU A 62 7.83 -6.06 9.07
C LEU A 62 6.88 -6.15 7.88
N SER A 63 5.64 -6.65 8.09
CA SER A 63 4.63 -6.70 7.01
C SER A 63 4.32 -5.31 6.47
N LEU A 64 4.01 -4.37 7.37
CA LEU A 64 3.70 -2.99 6.99
C LEU A 64 4.91 -2.26 6.38
N ALA A 65 6.13 -2.54 6.88
CA ALA A 65 7.35 -1.94 6.36
C ALA A 65 7.67 -2.40 4.93
N VAL A 66 7.56 -3.71 4.65
CA VAL A 66 7.77 -4.25 3.30
C VAL A 66 6.72 -3.71 2.34
N HIS A 67 5.44 -3.70 2.75
CA HIS A 67 4.36 -3.08 1.99
C HIS A 67 4.69 -1.62 1.64
N ALA A 68 5.05 -0.81 2.63
CA ALA A 68 5.35 0.60 2.45
C ALA A 68 6.62 0.86 1.60
N LEU A 69 7.61 -0.04 1.65
CA LEU A 69 8.78 0.00 0.76
C LEU A 69 8.38 -0.20 -0.70
N ILE A 70 7.59 -1.25 -0.98
CA ILE A 70 7.15 -1.57 -2.34
C ILE A 70 6.29 -0.42 -2.90
N GLU A 71 5.41 0.14 -2.10
CA GLU A 71 4.56 1.28 -2.43
C GLU A 71 5.37 2.54 -2.82
N GLY A 72 6.58 2.68 -2.28
CA GLY A 72 7.51 3.76 -2.62
C GLY A 72 8.16 3.64 -4.00
N ILE A 73 8.24 2.44 -4.59
CA ILE A 73 8.98 2.18 -5.84
C ILE A 73 8.51 3.04 -7.02
N PRO A 74 7.19 3.21 -7.29
CA PRO A 74 6.72 4.00 -8.43
C PRO A 74 6.78 5.51 -8.20
N ILE A 75 7.19 6.00 -7.03
CA ILE A 75 7.31 7.44 -6.76
C ILE A 75 8.53 7.97 -7.51
N ARG A 76 8.29 8.87 -8.46
CA ARG A 76 9.32 9.63 -9.18
C ARG A 76 9.09 11.12 -9.01
N GLU A 77 10.11 11.93 -9.33
CA GLU A 77 10.00 13.38 -9.31
C GLU A 77 8.89 13.85 -10.27
N GLY A 78 7.98 14.68 -9.75
CA GLY A 78 6.81 15.16 -10.50
C GLY A 78 5.65 14.18 -10.65
N SER A 79 5.75 12.96 -10.11
CA SER A 79 4.69 11.95 -10.22
C SER A 79 3.50 12.23 -9.31
N SER A 80 2.28 12.20 -9.85
CA SER A 80 1.03 12.33 -9.09
C SER A 80 0.74 11.13 -8.18
N VAL A 81 1.46 9.99 -8.33
CA VAL A 81 1.29 8.80 -7.50
C VAL A 81 1.47 9.09 -6.01
N VAL A 82 2.30 10.07 -5.68
CA VAL A 82 2.54 10.49 -4.29
C VAL A 82 1.24 10.91 -3.58
N TYR A 83 0.33 11.60 -4.27
CA TYR A 83 -0.96 12.02 -3.70
C TYR A 83 -1.86 10.81 -3.42
N ALA A 84 -1.91 9.85 -4.34
CA ALA A 84 -2.67 8.61 -4.14
C ALA A 84 -2.15 7.82 -2.93
N ILE A 85 -0.83 7.73 -2.77
CA ILE A 85 -0.18 7.06 -1.63
C ILE A 85 -0.48 7.79 -0.32
N ILE A 86 -0.39 9.12 -0.27
CA ILE A 86 -0.68 9.91 0.95
C ILE A 86 -2.13 9.68 1.38
N ILE A 87 -3.10 9.75 0.45
CA ILE A 87 -4.51 9.54 0.74
C ILE A 87 -4.75 8.13 1.28
N HIS A 88 -4.13 7.12 0.67
CA HIS A 88 -4.22 5.73 1.12
C HIS A 88 -3.60 5.52 2.51
N LYS A 89 -2.49 6.17 2.83
CA LYS A 89 -1.80 6.03 4.12
C LYS A 89 -2.53 6.68 5.29
N LEU A 90 -3.40 7.65 5.05
CA LEU A 90 -4.13 8.33 6.13
C LEU A 90 -4.92 7.35 7.02
N PRO A 91 -5.76 6.45 6.51
CA PRO A 91 -6.45 5.46 7.33
C PRO A 91 -5.49 4.57 8.13
N VAL A 92 -4.43 4.08 7.49
CA VAL A 92 -3.41 3.22 8.14
C VAL A 92 -2.72 3.96 9.29
N ALA A 93 -2.34 5.22 9.07
CA ALA A 93 -1.70 6.05 10.10
C ALA A 93 -2.62 6.29 11.30
N ILE A 94 -3.91 6.58 11.07
CA ILE A 94 -4.91 6.75 12.13
C ILE A 94 -5.05 5.46 12.94
N LEU A 95 -5.18 4.32 12.28
CA LEU A 95 -5.35 3.02 12.94
C LEU A 95 -4.12 2.61 13.75
N LEU A 96 -2.93 2.78 13.20
CA LEU A 96 -1.68 2.53 13.93
C LEU A 96 -1.55 3.45 15.15
N SER A 97 -1.90 4.73 15.00
CA SER A 97 -1.89 5.68 16.11
C SER A 97 -2.86 5.29 17.22
N LEU A 98 -4.10 4.91 16.87
CA LEU A 98 -5.09 4.42 17.80
C LEU A 98 -4.65 3.12 18.49
N PHE A 99 -4.04 2.21 17.73
CA PHE A 99 -3.47 0.98 18.30
C PHE A 99 -2.40 1.29 19.34
N ILE A 100 -1.44 2.15 19.02
CA ILE A 100 -0.34 2.51 19.94
C ILE A 100 -0.88 3.20 21.18
N LEU A 101 -1.84 4.12 21.04
CA LEU A 101 -2.46 4.82 22.16
C LEU A 101 -3.22 3.88 23.12
N ASN A 102 -3.87 2.84 22.57
CA ASN A 102 -4.63 1.87 23.36
C ASN A 102 -3.77 0.68 23.84
N SER A 103 -2.53 0.55 23.38
CA SER A 103 -1.65 -0.52 23.82
C SER A 103 -0.98 -0.18 25.15
N LYS A 104 -0.51 -1.21 25.87
CA LYS A 104 0.35 -1.06 27.07
C LYS A 104 1.84 -0.83 26.72
N MET A 105 2.13 -0.57 25.46
CA MET A 105 3.48 -0.31 24.99
C MET A 105 4.02 1.03 25.52
N LYS A 106 5.31 1.11 25.83
CA LYS A 106 5.94 2.38 26.20
C LYS A 106 5.80 3.39 25.05
N LYS A 107 5.35 4.61 25.36
CA LYS A 107 5.11 5.67 24.36
C LYS A 107 6.30 5.89 23.42
N GLY A 108 7.54 5.85 23.94
CA GLY A 108 8.75 5.98 23.14
C GLY A 108 8.91 4.88 22.09
N ILE A 109 8.54 3.63 22.40
CA ILE A 109 8.57 2.50 21.47
C ILE A 109 7.49 2.70 20.39
N GLY A 110 6.30 3.16 20.77
CA GLY A 110 5.23 3.46 19.84
C GLY A 110 5.59 4.58 18.86
N LEU A 111 6.21 5.66 19.36
CA LEU A 111 6.70 6.74 18.52
C LEU A 111 7.80 6.28 17.56
N LEU A 112 8.73 5.44 18.04
CA LEU A 112 9.77 4.84 17.20
C LEU A 112 9.17 3.98 16.10
N PHE A 113 8.10 3.22 16.40
CA PHE A 113 7.37 2.42 15.42
C PHE A 113 6.81 3.31 14.30
N ILE A 114 6.04 4.36 14.66
CA ILE A 114 5.45 5.27 13.67
C ILE A 114 6.54 5.95 12.85
N PHE A 115 7.60 6.43 13.49
CA PHE A 115 8.71 7.09 12.82
C PHE A 115 9.42 6.16 11.85
N ALA A 116 9.80 4.96 12.27
CA ALA A 116 10.44 3.97 11.40
C ALA A 116 9.52 3.58 10.23
N PHE A 117 8.22 3.36 10.51
CA PHE A 117 7.25 3.06 9.46
C PHE A 117 7.09 4.20 8.44
N SER A 118 7.06 5.45 8.89
CA SER A 118 6.93 6.62 8.01
C SER A 118 8.10 6.79 7.04
N LEU A 119 9.28 6.27 7.39
CA LEU A 119 10.47 6.31 6.54
C LEU A 119 10.47 5.22 5.44
N MET A 120 9.64 4.20 5.53
CA MET A 120 9.71 3.06 4.60
C MET A 120 9.35 3.45 3.17
N THR A 121 8.31 4.26 2.95
CA THR A 121 7.94 4.72 1.59
C THR A 121 8.99 5.64 0.97
N PRO A 122 9.49 6.69 1.65
CA PRO A 122 10.64 7.45 1.16
C PRO A 122 11.88 6.59 0.88
N LEU A 123 12.14 5.60 1.73
CA LEU A 123 13.26 4.67 1.53
C LEU A 123 13.06 3.81 0.27
N GLY A 124 11.85 3.30 0.05
CA GLY A 124 11.50 2.56 -1.17
C GLY A 124 11.70 3.41 -2.43
N SER A 125 11.24 4.65 -2.42
CA SER A 125 11.46 5.60 -3.50
C SER A 125 12.95 5.92 -3.71
N TYR A 126 13.70 6.12 -2.63
CA TYR A 126 15.13 6.37 -2.69
C TYR A 126 15.88 5.17 -3.30
N ILE A 127 15.60 3.96 -2.83
CA ILE A 127 16.20 2.73 -3.40
C ILE A 127 15.87 2.62 -4.88
N ALA A 128 14.63 2.86 -5.27
CA ALA A 128 14.21 2.78 -6.66
C ALA A 128 14.85 3.85 -7.56
N GLN A 129 15.22 5.01 -7.04
CA GLN A 129 15.79 6.10 -7.86
C GLN A 129 17.32 6.08 -7.94
N TYR A 130 18.00 5.59 -6.90
CA TYR A 130 19.45 5.73 -6.75
C TYR A 130 20.20 4.41 -6.77
N THR A 131 19.56 3.30 -7.11
CA THR A 131 20.24 2.01 -7.24
C THR A 131 20.20 1.49 -8.68
N ILE A 132 21.23 0.74 -9.04
CA ILE A 132 21.34 0.09 -10.36
C ILE A 132 20.18 -0.86 -10.68
N TRP A 133 19.44 -1.30 -9.65
CA TRP A 133 18.31 -2.19 -9.83
C TRP A 133 17.17 -1.57 -10.65
N ILE A 134 17.01 -0.24 -10.60
CA ILE A 134 15.97 0.43 -11.38
C ILE A 134 16.31 0.43 -12.88
N ASP A 135 17.58 0.55 -13.21
CA ASP A 135 18.02 0.50 -14.61
C ASP A 135 17.83 -0.89 -15.22
N LEU A 136 17.98 -1.94 -14.39
CA LEU A 136 17.87 -3.34 -14.81
C LEU A 136 16.44 -3.89 -14.73
N TYR A 137 15.70 -3.51 -13.72
CA TYR A 137 14.42 -4.14 -13.35
C TYR A 137 13.30 -3.13 -13.03
N GLY A 138 13.45 -1.87 -13.46
CA GLY A 138 12.50 -0.80 -13.08
C GLY A 138 11.06 -1.11 -13.44
N THR A 139 10.83 -1.60 -14.66
CA THR A 139 9.50 -1.94 -15.15
C THR A 139 8.89 -3.11 -14.37
N GLN A 140 9.70 -4.13 -14.06
CA GLN A 140 9.29 -5.28 -13.25
C GLN A 140 8.94 -4.87 -11.80
N LEU A 141 9.77 -4.01 -11.22
CA LEU A 141 9.54 -3.50 -9.85
C LEU A 141 8.27 -2.64 -9.77
N VAL A 142 8.01 -1.80 -10.77
CA VAL A 142 6.74 -1.04 -10.85
C VAL A 142 5.57 -1.99 -11.07
N GLY A 143 5.71 -3.03 -11.92
CA GLY A 143 4.71 -4.08 -12.08
C GLY A 143 4.36 -4.77 -10.75
N LEU A 144 5.36 -5.08 -9.93
CA LEU A 144 5.17 -5.64 -8.60
C LEU A 144 4.38 -4.68 -7.69
N ALA A 145 4.69 -3.37 -7.70
CA ALA A 145 3.95 -2.37 -6.95
C ALA A 145 2.50 -2.23 -7.42
N ILE A 146 2.25 -2.32 -8.73
CA ILE A 146 0.90 -2.36 -9.30
C ILE A 146 0.10 -3.54 -8.72
N GLY A 147 0.71 -4.72 -8.62
CA GLY A 147 0.07 -5.90 -8.02
C GLY A 147 -0.32 -5.68 -6.56
N VAL A 148 0.55 -5.07 -5.76
CA VAL A 148 0.26 -4.68 -4.38
C VAL A 148 -0.92 -3.71 -4.32
N PHE A 149 -0.95 -2.67 -5.15
CA PHE A 149 -2.05 -1.71 -5.20
C PHE A 149 -3.38 -2.34 -5.62
N PHE A 150 -3.36 -3.29 -6.56
CA PHE A 150 -4.56 -4.00 -6.98
C PHE A 150 -5.15 -4.82 -5.85
N HIS A 151 -4.33 -5.58 -5.13
CA HIS A 151 -4.80 -6.38 -4.01
C HIS A 151 -5.47 -5.51 -2.94
N ILE A 152 -4.81 -4.45 -2.48
CA ILE A 152 -5.35 -3.54 -1.46
C ILE A 152 -6.66 -2.90 -1.93
N SER A 153 -6.69 -2.42 -3.17
CA SER A 153 -7.88 -1.75 -3.72
C SER A 153 -9.07 -2.69 -3.83
N THR A 154 -8.84 -3.96 -4.21
CA THR A 154 -9.91 -4.95 -4.33
C THR A 154 -10.46 -5.36 -2.97
N ILE A 155 -9.62 -5.57 -1.97
CA ILE A 155 -10.07 -5.89 -0.62
C ILE A 155 -10.91 -4.75 -0.04
N ILE A 156 -10.44 -3.51 -0.07
CA ILE A 156 -11.20 -2.35 0.42
C ILE A 156 -12.55 -2.24 -0.30
N LEU A 157 -12.59 -2.55 -1.60
CA LEU A 157 -13.80 -2.49 -2.40
C LEU A 157 -14.81 -3.56 -2.02
N PHE A 158 -14.36 -4.81 -1.81
CA PHE A 158 -15.24 -5.97 -1.62
C PHE A 158 -15.53 -6.26 -0.14
N GLU A 159 -14.57 -6.14 0.75
CA GLU A 159 -14.73 -6.46 2.18
C GLU A 159 -15.72 -5.53 2.88
N SER A 160 -15.78 -4.26 2.48
CA SER A 160 -16.77 -3.32 3.02
C SER A 160 -18.22 -3.60 2.57
N SER A 161 -18.48 -4.71 1.88
CA SER A 161 -19.80 -5.08 1.32
C SER A 161 -20.40 -6.31 2.00
N GLN A 162 -20.25 -6.44 3.32
CA GLN A 162 -20.66 -7.64 4.09
C GLN A 162 -22.14 -8.05 3.95
N GLU A 163 -23.03 -7.21 3.44
CA GLU A 163 -24.46 -7.52 3.30
C GLU A 163 -24.98 -7.55 1.86
N HIS A 164 -24.13 -7.54 0.84
CA HIS A 164 -24.54 -7.44 -0.59
C HIS A 164 -25.48 -6.26 -0.89
N ALA A 165 -25.67 -5.33 0.04
CA ALA A 165 -26.53 -4.17 -0.15
C ALA A 165 -25.86 -3.15 -1.05
N PHE A 166 -26.56 -2.76 -2.12
CA PHE A 166 -26.09 -1.71 -3.02
C PHE A 166 -25.99 -0.37 -2.28
N ASN A 167 -24.78 0.16 -2.14
CA ASN A 167 -24.53 1.40 -1.42
C ASN A 167 -24.19 2.54 -2.40
N LEU A 168 -25.20 3.37 -2.70
CA LEU A 168 -25.07 4.54 -3.59
C LEU A 168 -23.97 5.51 -3.16
N ARG A 169 -23.76 5.70 -1.85
CA ARG A 169 -22.69 6.59 -1.36
C ARG A 169 -21.31 6.03 -1.71
N LYS A 170 -21.14 4.72 -1.54
CA LYS A 170 -19.89 4.03 -1.89
C LYS A 170 -19.63 4.12 -3.40
N LEU A 171 -20.65 3.84 -4.21
CA LEU A 171 -20.56 3.97 -5.66
C LEU A 171 -20.20 5.41 -6.06
N GLY A 172 -20.83 6.41 -5.46
CA GLY A 172 -20.54 7.83 -5.72
C GLY A 172 -19.08 8.21 -5.38
N LEU A 173 -18.56 7.72 -4.25
CA LEU A 173 -17.16 7.97 -3.85
C LEU A 173 -16.17 7.29 -4.81
N ILE A 174 -16.45 6.06 -5.25
CA ILE A 174 -15.61 5.35 -6.22
C ILE A 174 -15.61 6.09 -7.55
N THR A 175 -16.79 6.48 -8.05
CA THR A 175 -16.92 7.22 -9.31
C THR A 175 -16.21 8.57 -9.23
N LEU A 176 -16.36 9.29 -8.11
CA LEU A 176 -15.63 10.55 -7.88
C LEU A 176 -14.12 10.33 -7.91
N GLY A 177 -13.63 9.29 -7.25
CA GLY A 177 -12.21 8.91 -7.25
C GLY A 177 -11.69 8.57 -8.65
N MET A 178 -12.51 7.90 -9.48
CA MET A 178 -12.16 7.61 -10.87
C MET A 178 -12.07 8.88 -11.71
N VAL A 179 -13.04 9.78 -11.57
CA VAL A 179 -13.06 11.07 -12.30
C VAL A 179 -11.86 11.93 -11.89
N LEU A 180 -11.60 12.07 -10.60
CA LEU A 180 -10.45 12.83 -10.12
C LEU A 180 -9.12 12.27 -10.63
N ALA A 181 -8.96 10.94 -10.62
CA ALA A 181 -7.73 10.31 -11.09
C ALA A 181 -7.52 10.43 -12.61
N TYR A 182 -8.60 10.60 -13.38
CA TYR A 182 -8.51 10.81 -14.82
C TYR A 182 -7.99 12.20 -15.19
N PHE A 183 -8.21 13.20 -14.32
CA PHE A 183 -7.77 14.58 -14.55
C PHE A 183 -6.49 14.99 -13.81
N LEU A 184 -5.90 14.09 -13.02
CA LEU A 184 -4.62 14.27 -12.33
C LEU A 184 -3.43 13.87 -13.21
#